data_e24276568f765b4917891c255ee85090
#
_entry.id   e24276568f765b4917891c255ee85090
#
_cell.length_a   1.000
_cell.length_b   1.000
_cell.length_c   1.000
_cell.angle_alpha   90.00
_cell.angle_beta   90.00
_cell.angle_gamma   90.00
#
_symmetry.space_group_name_H-M   'P 1'
#
loop_
_entity.id
_entity.type
_entity.pdbx_description
1 polymer ?
#
loop_
_entity_poly.entity_id
_entity_poly.type
_entity_poly.pdbx_seq_one_letter_code
_entity_poly.pdbx_strand_id
1 'polypeptide(L)'
;FILKNFISSLGWMGDKYLRMSFFTDPIENSGFPEQWTLFFQAFCLTYTGLMGIFIAKVSKGRTIKEVSLCCLLGISISVWVLFAIDGGYSIYAQTQGIVSVTDILSKGGGQDLVYGVIETLPGGKKGLPFVMLVMIAGFVASSLDSASFSLAQTVTSKLDRSGNVSTGLRIACCLVLTMVPLSVMFVKADFSALKSLAILVSIPFMFVMIFMEIVLFKWLREDGKK
;
A
#
# COMPACT_ATOMS: atom_id res chain seq x y z
N PHE A 1 -5.85 7.03 25.61
CA PHE A 1 -6.45 5.89 24.94
C PHE A 1 -5.59 5.40 23.77
N ILE A 2 -5.29 6.25 22.78
CA ILE A 2 -4.60 5.89 21.53
C ILE A 2 -3.27 5.16 21.81
N LEU A 3 -2.38 5.73 22.64
CA LEU A 3 -1.09 5.13 22.96
C LEU A 3 -1.22 3.77 23.66
N LYS A 4 -2.14 3.68 24.64
CA LYS A 4 -2.38 2.40 25.34
C LYS A 4 -2.92 1.33 24.38
N ASN A 5 -3.85 1.72 23.50
CA ASN A 5 -4.41 0.81 22.48
C ASN A 5 -3.33 0.36 21.50
N PHE A 6 -2.44 1.25 21.05
CA PHE A 6 -1.33 0.92 20.17
C PHE A 6 -0.36 -0.09 20.80
N ILE A 7 0.08 0.17 22.04
CA ILE A 7 0.99 -0.75 22.77
C ILE A 7 0.34 -2.12 22.95
N SER A 8 -0.94 -2.15 23.33
CA SER A 8 -1.70 -3.39 23.46
C SER A 8 -1.79 -4.15 22.14
N SER A 9 -2.07 -3.43 21.04
CA SER A 9 -2.15 -4.03 19.68
C SER A 9 -0.81 -4.61 19.23
N LEU A 10 0.31 -3.96 19.54
CA LEU A 10 1.65 -4.51 19.26
C LEU A 10 1.92 -5.78 20.07
N GLY A 11 1.53 -5.80 21.34
CA GLY A 11 1.65 -7.00 22.16
C GLY A 11 0.82 -8.17 21.63
N TRP A 12 -0.43 -7.90 21.25
CA TRP A 12 -1.31 -8.90 20.61
C TRP A 12 -0.76 -9.40 19.28
N MET A 13 -0.25 -8.51 18.45
CA MET A 13 0.37 -8.87 17.17
C MET A 13 1.57 -9.79 17.39
N GLY A 14 2.43 -9.50 18.37
CA GLY A 14 3.58 -10.36 18.68
C GLY A 14 3.18 -11.74 19.21
N ASP A 15 2.18 -11.81 20.10
CA ASP A 15 1.71 -13.06 20.67
C ASP A 15 0.92 -13.94 19.68
N LYS A 16 0.11 -13.34 18.82
CA LYS A 16 -0.82 -14.05 17.92
C LYS A 16 -0.45 -13.98 16.44
N TYR A 17 0.76 -13.54 16.11
CA TYR A 17 1.18 -13.28 14.73
C TYR A 17 0.89 -14.45 13.78
N LEU A 18 1.34 -15.65 14.11
CA LEU A 18 1.14 -16.82 13.27
C LEU A 18 -0.35 -17.16 13.12
N ARG A 19 -1.11 -17.12 14.21
CA ARG A 19 -2.55 -17.39 14.17
C ARG A 19 -3.31 -16.38 13.31
N MET A 20 -2.95 -15.11 13.38
CA MET A 20 -3.56 -14.06 12.55
C MET A 20 -3.18 -14.20 11.08
N SER A 21 -1.92 -14.58 10.78
CA SER A 21 -1.44 -14.77 9.41
C SER A 21 -2.08 -15.95 8.70
N PHE A 22 -2.41 -17.02 9.43
CA PHE A 22 -3.06 -18.24 8.90
C PHE A 22 -4.56 -18.31 9.19
N PHE A 23 -5.17 -17.20 9.61
CA PHE A 23 -6.60 -17.14 9.85
C PHE A 23 -7.37 -17.15 8.52
N THR A 24 -8.21 -18.15 8.31
CA THR A 24 -8.99 -18.38 7.08
C THR A 24 -10.50 -18.29 7.29
N ASP A 25 -10.93 -18.07 8.53
CA ASP A 25 -12.35 -17.93 8.92
C ASP A 25 -13.31 -19.00 8.35
N PRO A 26 -13.07 -20.29 8.58
CA PRO A 26 -13.83 -21.35 7.96
C PRO A 26 -15.24 -21.55 8.57
N ILE A 27 -15.54 -20.89 9.69
CA ILE A 27 -16.80 -21.08 10.43
C ILE A 27 -17.76 -19.92 10.16
N GLU A 28 -17.32 -18.68 10.36
CA GLU A 28 -18.16 -17.48 10.20
C GLU A 28 -18.30 -17.05 8.75
N ASN A 29 -17.28 -17.38 7.92
CA ASN A 29 -17.23 -17.04 6.49
C ASN A 29 -17.52 -15.54 6.24
N SER A 30 -16.91 -14.69 7.08
CA SER A 30 -17.11 -13.23 7.05
C SER A 30 -16.57 -12.56 5.79
N GLY A 31 -15.74 -13.27 5.02
CA GLY A 31 -15.02 -12.72 3.86
C GLY A 31 -13.87 -11.77 4.23
N PHE A 32 -13.57 -11.63 5.53
CA PHE A 32 -12.48 -10.76 5.99
C PHE A 32 -11.09 -11.18 5.48
N PRO A 33 -10.70 -12.49 5.54
CA PRO A 33 -9.40 -12.92 5.05
C PRO A 33 -9.20 -12.64 3.55
N GLU A 34 -10.23 -12.86 2.73
CA GLU A 34 -10.17 -12.64 1.29
C GLU A 34 -10.05 -11.15 0.95
N GLN A 35 -10.86 -10.31 1.61
CA GLN A 35 -10.93 -8.88 1.31
C GLN A 35 -9.73 -8.10 1.83
N TRP A 36 -9.08 -8.55 2.90
CA TRP A 36 -8.01 -7.83 3.57
C TRP A 36 -6.69 -8.60 3.51
N THR A 37 -6.59 -9.79 4.08
CA THR A 37 -5.32 -10.51 4.20
C THR A 37 -4.79 -10.94 2.84
N LEU A 38 -5.58 -11.67 2.07
CA LEU A 38 -5.18 -12.14 0.74
C LEU A 38 -5.01 -11.00 -0.25
N PHE A 39 -5.91 -10.01 -0.23
CA PHE A 39 -5.80 -8.85 -1.09
C PHE A 39 -4.51 -8.07 -0.85
N PHE A 40 -4.18 -7.75 0.40
CA PHE A 40 -2.96 -6.99 0.69
C PHE A 40 -1.69 -7.77 0.38
N GLN A 41 -1.65 -9.08 0.65
CA GLN A 41 -0.53 -9.92 0.25
C GLN A 41 -0.35 -9.97 -1.27
N ALA A 42 -1.43 -10.18 -2.02
CA ALA A 42 -1.44 -10.18 -3.48
C ALA A 42 -1.03 -8.82 -4.06
N PHE A 43 -1.54 -7.74 -3.49
CA PHE A 43 -1.17 -6.37 -3.87
C PHE A 43 0.32 -6.11 -3.65
N CYS A 44 0.88 -6.47 -2.50
CA CYS A 44 2.31 -6.32 -2.22
C CYS A 44 3.16 -7.10 -3.23
N LEU A 45 2.79 -8.34 -3.55
CA LEU A 45 3.52 -9.15 -4.54
C LEU A 45 3.53 -8.49 -5.91
N THR A 46 2.37 -8.06 -6.39
CA THR A 46 2.23 -7.42 -7.71
C THR A 46 2.98 -6.09 -7.78
N TYR A 47 2.93 -5.32 -6.69
CA TYR A 47 3.55 -4.01 -6.61
C TYR A 47 5.08 -4.06 -6.46
N THR A 48 5.62 -5.15 -5.90
CA THR A 48 7.06 -5.33 -5.67
C THR A 48 7.87 -5.24 -6.95
N GLY A 49 7.40 -5.82 -8.05
CA GLY A 49 8.10 -5.77 -9.34
C GLY A 49 8.31 -4.34 -9.83
N LEU A 50 7.27 -3.51 -9.75
CA LEU A 50 7.31 -2.12 -10.17
C LEU A 50 8.16 -1.25 -9.23
N MET A 51 7.96 -1.42 -7.92
CA MET A 51 8.70 -0.68 -6.90
C MET A 51 10.15 -1.10 -6.78
N GLY A 52 10.48 -2.36 -7.04
CA GLY A 52 11.86 -2.84 -7.05
C GLY A 52 12.74 -2.06 -8.01
N ILE A 53 12.26 -1.78 -9.22
CA ILE A 53 12.97 -0.97 -10.22
C ILE A 53 13.19 0.46 -9.70
N PHE A 54 12.17 1.07 -9.12
CA PHE A 54 12.27 2.42 -8.56
C PHE A 54 13.25 2.48 -7.39
N ILE A 55 13.13 1.55 -6.43
CA ILE A 55 14.02 1.47 -5.26
C ILE A 55 15.46 1.24 -5.70
N ALA A 56 15.72 0.34 -6.65
CA ALA A 56 17.06 0.08 -7.17
C ALA A 56 17.72 1.35 -7.73
N LYS A 57 16.94 2.20 -8.40
CA LYS A 57 17.46 3.46 -8.96
C LYS A 57 17.75 4.50 -7.88
N VAL A 58 16.84 4.68 -6.93
CA VAL A 58 17.00 5.66 -5.84
C VAL A 58 18.09 5.25 -4.87
N SER A 59 18.33 3.95 -4.72
CA SER A 59 19.30 3.37 -3.78
C SER A 59 20.72 3.27 -4.35
N LYS A 60 21.00 3.90 -5.49
CA LYS A 60 22.32 3.87 -6.11
C LYS A 60 23.41 4.35 -5.15
N GLY A 61 24.42 3.51 -4.91
CA GLY A 61 25.53 3.79 -3.98
C GLY A 61 25.30 3.39 -2.52
N ARG A 62 24.15 2.78 -2.21
CA ARG A 62 23.86 2.21 -0.90
C ARG A 62 24.03 0.69 -0.87
N THR A 63 24.27 0.14 0.29
CA THR A 63 24.35 -1.31 0.48
C THR A 63 22.97 -1.95 0.50
N ILE A 64 22.86 -3.21 0.08
CA ILE A 64 21.60 -3.97 0.13
C ILE A 64 21.04 -4.02 1.56
N LYS A 65 21.93 -4.16 2.55
CA LYS A 65 21.54 -4.16 3.98
C LYS A 65 20.87 -2.86 4.40
N GLU A 66 21.47 -1.71 4.05
CA GLU A 66 20.89 -0.39 4.38
C GLU A 66 19.52 -0.20 3.74
N VAL A 67 19.40 -0.54 2.45
CA VAL A 67 18.12 -0.42 1.72
C VAL A 67 17.07 -1.33 2.33
N SER A 68 17.41 -2.59 2.59
CA SER A 68 16.47 -3.55 3.19
C SER A 68 16.00 -3.10 4.59
N LEU A 69 16.92 -2.65 5.45
CA LEU A 69 16.55 -2.14 6.78
C LEU A 69 15.71 -0.86 6.69
N CYS A 70 16.03 0.05 5.79
CA CYS A 70 15.27 1.27 5.57
C CYS A 70 13.84 0.97 5.10
N CYS A 71 13.68 0.06 4.15
CA CYS A 71 12.36 -0.36 3.67
C CYS A 71 11.56 -1.09 4.75
N LEU A 72 12.17 -2.05 5.45
CA LEU A 72 11.46 -2.83 6.47
C LEU A 72 11.05 -1.96 7.67
N LEU A 73 12.00 -1.23 8.26
CA LEU A 73 11.72 -0.46 9.46
C LEU A 73 11.01 0.85 9.15
N GLY A 74 11.45 1.58 8.12
CA GLY A 74 10.90 2.88 7.78
C GLY A 74 9.44 2.79 7.39
N ILE A 75 9.09 1.90 6.47
CA ILE A 75 7.71 1.72 6.01
C ILE A 75 6.85 1.16 7.14
N SER A 76 7.30 0.11 7.84
CA SER A 76 6.52 -0.52 8.90
C SER A 76 6.20 0.44 10.04
N ILE A 77 7.20 1.19 10.54
CA ILE A 77 6.99 2.15 11.63
C ILE A 77 6.04 3.27 11.19
N SER A 78 6.21 3.80 9.97
CA SER A 78 5.33 4.86 9.43
C SER A 78 3.88 4.40 9.37
N VAL A 79 3.64 3.19 8.85
CA VAL A 79 2.30 2.60 8.77
C VAL A 79 1.72 2.35 10.16
N TRP A 80 2.51 1.82 11.09
CA TRP A 80 2.05 1.60 12.47
C TRP A 80 1.64 2.89 13.17
N VAL A 81 2.41 3.96 12.99
CA VAL A 81 2.08 5.28 13.57
C VAL A 81 0.79 5.83 12.98
N LEU A 82 0.61 5.75 11.65
CA LEU A 82 -0.62 6.18 10.99
C LEU A 82 -1.83 5.41 11.50
N PHE A 83 -1.77 4.08 11.51
CA PHE A 83 -2.88 3.27 12.01
C PHE A 83 -3.13 3.45 13.51
N ALA A 84 -2.09 3.72 14.30
CA ALA A 84 -2.26 4.02 15.73
C ALA A 84 -3.05 5.32 15.94
N ILE A 85 -2.78 6.35 15.14
CA ILE A 85 -3.44 7.66 15.27
C ILE A 85 -4.85 7.58 14.68
N ASP A 86 -4.98 7.23 13.42
CA ASP A 86 -6.25 7.28 12.70
C ASP A 86 -7.22 6.19 13.17
N GLY A 87 -6.74 4.94 13.24
CA GLY A 87 -7.54 3.82 13.74
C GLY A 87 -7.83 3.93 15.22
N GLY A 88 -6.83 4.30 16.01
CA GLY A 88 -6.98 4.50 17.46
C GLY A 88 -7.97 5.62 17.80
N TYR A 89 -7.95 6.72 17.04
CA TYR A 89 -8.92 7.79 17.22
C TYR A 89 -10.33 7.37 16.80
N SER A 90 -10.48 6.66 15.69
CA SER A 90 -11.77 6.14 15.21
C SER A 90 -12.43 5.21 16.24
N ILE A 91 -11.64 4.30 16.83
CA ILE A 91 -12.12 3.41 17.92
C ILE A 91 -12.50 4.23 19.17
N TYR A 92 -11.70 5.23 19.52
CA TYR A 92 -12.02 6.13 20.64
C TYR A 92 -13.33 6.86 20.40
N ALA A 93 -13.51 7.45 19.21
CA ALA A 93 -14.72 8.18 18.85
C ALA A 93 -15.98 7.29 18.89
N GLN A 94 -15.87 6.04 18.45
CA GLN A 94 -16.92 5.03 18.56
C GLN A 94 -17.23 4.71 20.03
N THR A 95 -16.23 4.44 20.86
CA THR A 95 -16.42 4.05 22.27
C THR A 95 -16.97 5.18 23.13
N GLN A 96 -16.68 6.43 22.76
CA GLN A 96 -17.23 7.61 23.43
C GLN A 96 -18.59 8.07 22.87
N GLY A 97 -19.12 7.38 21.86
CA GLY A 97 -20.38 7.74 21.22
C GLY A 97 -20.33 9.05 20.43
N ILE A 98 -19.14 9.54 20.09
CA ILE A 98 -18.96 10.78 19.30
C ILE A 98 -19.38 10.54 17.85
N VAL A 99 -19.04 9.38 17.30
CA VAL A 99 -19.40 8.94 15.94
C VAL A 99 -19.74 7.46 15.95
N SER A 100 -20.81 7.08 15.27
CA SER A 100 -21.15 5.68 15.04
C SER A 100 -20.39 5.14 13.82
N VAL A 101 -19.15 4.69 14.05
CA VAL A 101 -18.26 4.15 13.00
C VAL A 101 -18.91 2.95 12.29
N THR A 102 -19.55 2.06 13.05
CA THR A 102 -20.23 0.88 12.52
C THR A 102 -21.40 1.23 11.61
N ASP A 103 -22.21 2.23 11.96
CA ASP A 103 -23.35 2.64 11.14
C ASP A 103 -22.91 3.33 9.85
N ILE A 104 -21.85 4.15 9.91
CA ILE A 104 -21.30 4.80 8.71
C ILE A 104 -20.72 3.75 7.77
N LEU A 105 -19.98 2.79 8.32
CA LEU A 105 -19.34 1.73 7.51
C LEU A 105 -20.37 0.85 6.81
N SER A 106 -21.51 0.58 7.47
CA SER A 106 -22.57 -0.24 6.90
C SER A 106 -23.38 0.47 5.79
N LYS A 107 -23.45 1.80 5.81
CA LYS A 107 -24.28 2.60 4.89
C LYS A 107 -23.49 3.23 3.74
N GLY A 108 -22.29 3.74 4.00
CA GLY A 108 -21.55 4.57 3.05
C GLY A 108 -20.14 4.05 2.70
N GLY A 109 -19.65 3.08 3.46
CA GLY A 109 -18.31 2.53 3.23
C GLY A 109 -17.17 3.34 3.85
N GLY A 110 -15.92 2.95 3.50
CA GLY A 110 -14.73 3.49 4.16
C GLY A 110 -14.47 4.98 3.90
N GLN A 111 -14.94 5.52 2.77
CA GLN A 111 -14.73 6.93 2.43
C GLN A 111 -15.56 7.84 3.33
N ASP A 112 -16.84 7.52 3.52
CA ASP A 112 -17.74 8.27 4.39
C ASP A 112 -17.31 8.18 5.85
N LEU A 113 -16.69 7.07 6.25
CA LEU A 113 -16.10 6.91 7.57
C LEU A 113 -14.98 7.92 7.83
N VAL A 114 -14.05 8.06 6.87
CA VAL A 114 -12.94 9.01 6.99
C VAL A 114 -13.47 10.44 7.14
N TYR A 115 -14.44 10.82 6.33
CA TYR A 115 -15.10 12.13 6.46
C TYR A 115 -15.80 12.29 7.82
N GLY A 116 -16.60 11.33 8.24
CA GLY A 116 -17.32 11.36 9.51
C GLY A 116 -16.39 11.50 10.72
N VAL A 117 -15.23 10.82 10.69
CA VAL A 117 -14.23 10.92 11.76
C VAL A 117 -13.52 12.28 11.73
N ILE A 118 -13.17 12.81 10.56
CA ILE A 118 -12.50 14.11 10.44
C ILE A 118 -13.41 15.26 10.89
N GLU A 119 -14.71 15.19 10.63
CA GLU A 119 -15.65 16.22 11.05
C GLU A 119 -15.73 16.40 12.57
N THR A 120 -15.36 15.38 13.34
CA THR A 120 -15.33 15.44 14.81
C THR A 120 -14.13 16.18 15.36
N LEU A 121 -13.09 16.39 14.56
CA LEU A 121 -11.89 17.08 14.96
C LEU A 121 -12.08 18.60 14.98
N PRO A 122 -11.35 19.35 15.82
CA PRO A 122 -11.37 20.81 15.79
C PRO A 122 -11.01 21.34 14.41
N GLY A 123 -11.91 22.11 13.79
CA GLY A 123 -11.74 22.58 12.40
C GLY A 123 -12.14 21.57 11.32
N GLY A 124 -12.69 20.39 11.69
CA GLY A 124 -13.06 19.30 10.79
C GLY A 124 -14.08 19.65 9.73
N LYS A 125 -14.98 20.63 10.00
CA LYS A 125 -16.03 21.00 9.03
C LYS A 125 -15.56 21.87 7.88
N LYS A 126 -14.47 22.61 7.98
CA LYS A 126 -14.08 23.59 6.96
C LYS A 126 -12.60 23.53 6.53
N GLY A 127 -11.66 23.29 7.40
CA GLY A 127 -10.23 23.37 7.12
C GLY A 127 -9.55 22.02 6.91
N LEU A 128 -9.81 21.05 7.79
CA LEU A 128 -9.19 19.73 7.73
C LEU A 128 -9.49 18.95 6.44
N PRO A 129 -10.72 18.90 5.91
CA PRO A 129 -11.00 18.20 4.66
C PRO A 129 -10.23 18.78 3.49
N PHE A 130 -10.00 20.10 3.45
CA PHE A 130 -9.19 20.73 2.42
C PHE A 130 -7.71 20.34 2.54
N VAL A 131 -7.15 20.38 3.76
CA VAL A 131 -5.77 19.94 4.01
C VAL A 131 -5.59 18.47 3.62
N MET A 132 -6.57 17.63 3.96
CA MET A 132 -6.54 16.22 3.59
C MET A 132 -6.61 16.01 2.08
N LEU A 133 -7.44 16.78 1.38
CA LEU A 133 -7.49 16.74 -0.09
C LEU A 133 -6.13 17.06 -0.71
N VAL A 134 -5.47 18.10 -0.23
CA VAL A 134 -4.12 18.50 -0.69
C VAL A 134 -3.11 17.40 -0.39
N MET A 135 -3.15 16.80 0.79
CA MET A 135 -2.27 15.68 1.15
C MET A 135 -2.50 14.47 0.24
N ILE A 136 -3.75 14.06 0.03
CA ILE A 136 -4.09 12.93 -0.86
C ILE A 136 -3.62 13.22 -2.28
N ALA A 137 -3.84 14.43 -2.80
CA ALA A 137 -3.37 14.82 -4.13
C ALA A 137 -1.84 14.72 -4.23
N GLY A 138 -1.10 15.15 -3.21
CA GLY A 138 0.36 15.00 -3.15
C GLY A 138 0.83 13.54 -3.14
N PHE A 139 0.17 12.69 -2.36
CA PHE A 139 0.47 11.25 -2.31
C PHE A 139 0.18 10.55 -3.65
N VAL A 140 -0.96 10.84 -4.26
CA VAL A 140 -1.35 10.27 -5.56
C VAL A 140 -0.36 10.73 -6.64
N ALA A 141 -0.02 12.01 -6.69
CA ALA A 141 0.95 12.55 -7.65
C ALA A 141 2.33 11.88 -7.51
N SER A 142 2.84 11.74 -6.28
CA SER A 142 4.11 11.06 -5.99
C SER A 142 4.10 9.58 -6.40
N SER A 143 3.00 8.88 -6.11
CA SER A 143 2.84 7.46 -6.45
C SER A 143 2.75 7.24 -7.97
N LEU A 144 1.97 8.09 -8.66
CA LEU A 144 1.85 8.04 -10.12
C LEU A 144 3.18 8.37 -10.81
N ASP A 145 3.94 9.33 -10.27
CA ASP A 145 5.24 9.69 -10.80
C ASP A 145 6.22 8.52 -10.72
N SER A 146 6.31 7.87 -9.57
CA SER A 146 7.15 6.69 -9.35
C SER A 146 6.75 5.50 -10.21
N ALA A 147 5.44 5.22 -10.29
CA ALA A 147 4.89 4.14 -11.09
C ALA A 147 5.08 4.38 -12.59
N SER A 148 4.82 5.60 -13.08
CA SER A 148 5.00 5.97 -14.49
C SER A 148 6.46 5.87 -14.91
N PHE A 149 7.39 6.28 -14.03
CA PHE A 149 8.81 6.14 -14.26
C PHE A 149 9.22 4.66 -14.42
N SER A 150 8.82 3.80 -13.48
CA SER A 150 9.14 2.37 -13.51
C SER A 150 8.54 1.68 -14.74
N LEU A 151 7.28 1.99 -15.07
CA LEU A 151 6.63 1.46 -16.27
C LEU A 151 7.33 1.92 -17.55
N ALA A 152 7.65 3.20 -17.67
CA ALA A 152 8.36 3.74 -18.80
C ALA A 152 9.75 3.12 -18.96
N GLN A 153 10.43 2.80 -17.86
CA GLN A 153 11.72 2.14 -17.87
C GLN A 153 11.63 0.70 -18.39
N THR A 154 10.59 -0.04 -18.03
CA THR A 154 10.39 -1.43 -18.51
C THR A 154 10.05 -1.50 -19.99
N VAL A 155 9.35 -0.51 -20.52
CA VAL A 155 8.95 -0.46 -21.95
C VAL A 155 10.06 0.11 -22.86
N THR A 156 11.05 0.79 -22.29
CA THR A 156 12.12 1.43 -23.09
C THR A 156 13.19 0.41 -23.47
N SER A 157 13.41 0.23 -24.77
CA SER A 157 14.49 -0.63 -25.29
C SER A 157 15.89 0.02 -25.24
N LYS A 158 15.96 1.35 -25.25
CA LYS A 158 17.22 2.12 -25.17
C LYS A 158 17.09 3.21 -24.13
N LEU A 159 17.80 3.05 -23.03
CA LEU A 159 17.96 4.10 -22.02
C LEU A 159 19.00 5.12 -22.50
N ASP A 160 18.81 6.37 -22.13
CA ASP A 160 19.80 7.42 -22.35
C ASP A 160 21.10 7.10 -21.58
N ARG A 161 22.24 7.73 -21.94
CA ARG A 161 23.54 7.54 -21.26
C ARG A 161 23.48 7.75 -19.74
N SER A 162 22.51 8.57 -19.28
CA SER A 162 22.24 8.78 -17.85
C SER A 162 21.29 7.75 -17.21
N GLY A 163 20.81 6.77 -17.98
CA GLY A 163 19.83 5.77 -17.51
C GLY A 163 18.42 6.35 -17.30
N ASN A 164 18.12 7.50 -17.92
CA ASN A 164 16.82 8.13 -17.84
C ASN A 164 15.95 7.78 -19.05
N VAL A 165 14.64 7.74 -18.81
CA VAL A 165 13.62 7.54 -19.83
C VAL A 165 13.20 8.89 -20.41
N SER A 166 12.75 8.92 -21.68
CA SER A 166 12.24 10.14 -22.28
C SER A 166 11.01 10.67 -21.53
N THR A 167 10.95 11.99 -21.36
CA THR A 167 9.84 12.65 -20.65
C THR A 167 8.50 12.37 -21.31
N GLY A 168 8.45 12.31 -22.65
CA GLY A 168 7.22 12.01 -23.39
C GLY A 168 6.66 10.63 -23.09
N LEU A 169 7.52 9.61 -23.03
CA LEU A 169 7.10 8.24 -22.69
C LEU A 169 6.61 8.15 -21.23
N ARG A 170 7.27 8.87 -20.32
CA ARG A 170 6.85 8.93 -18.91
C ARG A 170 5.48 9.57 -18.76
N ILE A 171 5.19 10.66 -19.48
CA ILE A 171 3.87 11.29 -19.50
C ILE A 171 2.82 10.34 -20.10
N ALA A 172 3.13 9.66 -21.19
CA ALA A 172 2.23 8.68 -21.78
C ALA A 172 1.87 7.55 -20.81
N CYS A 173 2.87 6.99 -20.12
CA CYS A 173 2.66 5.98 -19.08
C CYS A 173 1.81 6.52 -17.91
N CYS A 174 2.04 7.75 -17.48
CA CYS A 174 1.26 8.40 -16.44
C CYS A 174 -0.21 8.54 -16.84
N LEU A 175 -0.47 8.96 -18.07
CA LEU A 175 -1.85 9.06 -18.60
C LEU A 175 -2.54 7.69 -18.64
N VAL A 176 -1.86 6.64 -19.13
CA VAL A 176 -2.42 5.29 -19.16
C VAL A 176 -2.77 4.80 -17.74
N LEU A 177 -1.84 4.99 -16.78
CA LEU A 177 -2.07 4.60 -15.38
C LEU A 177 -3.22 5.36 -14.74
N THR A 178 -3.45 6.61 -15.13
CA THR A 178 -4.55 7.43 -14.59
C THR A 178 -5.89 7.10 -15.24
N MET A 179 -5.89 6.74 -16.53
CA MET A 179 -7.12 6.42 -17.28
C MET A 179 -7.84 5.19 -16.74
N VAL A 180 -7.11 4.16 -16.27
CA VAL A 180 -7.72 2.93 -15.75
C VAL A 180 -8.60 3.18 -14.53
N PRO A 181 -8.13 3.78 -13.42
CA PRO A 181 -8.99 4.06 -12.27
C PRO A 181 -10.10 5.06 -12.59
N LEU A 182 -9.85 6.06 -13.45
CA LEU A 182 -10.88 6.99 -13.88
C LEU A 182 -12.00 6.28 -14.64
N SER A 183 -11.69 5.36 -15.55
CA SER A 183 -12.71 4.61 -16.28
C SER A 183 -13.60 3.78 -15.36
N VAL A 184 -13.02 3.16 -14.32
CA VAL A 184 -13.76 2.39 -13.30
C VAL A 184 -14.71 3.31 -12.52
N MET A 185 -14.25 4.51 -12.16
CA MET A 185 -15.08 5.50 -11.47
C MET A 185 -16.25 5.99 -12.34
N PHE A 186 -16.02 6.24 -13.62
CA PHE A 186 -17.08 6.68 -14.55
C PHE A 186 -18.15 5.61 -14.77
N VAL A 187 -17.77 4.35 -14.85
CA VAL A 187 -18.70 3.22 -15.03
C VAL A 187 -19.42 2.88 -13.72
N LYS A 188 -19.05 3.52 -12.59
CA LYS A 188 -19.55 3.16 -11.25
C LYS A 188 -19.37 1.66 -10.93
N ALA A 189 -18.35 1.05 -11.50
CA ALA A 189 -18.03 -0.35 -11.24
C ALA A 189 -17.56 -0.53 -9.79
N ASP A 190 -17.89 -1.67 -9.22
CA ASP A 190 -17.45 -2.00 -7.88
C ASP A 190 -15.92 -2.16 -7.85
N PHE A 191 -15.31 -1.56 -6.85
CA PHE A 191 -13.86 -1.63 -6.62
C PHE A 191 -13.36 -3.07 -6.34
N SER A 192 -14.27 -3.98 -5.99
CA SER A 192 -14.01 -5.40 -5.79
C SER A 192 -13.44 -6.10 -7.03
N ALA A 193 -13.85 -5.68 -8.23
CA ALA A 193 -13.34 -6.22 -9.48
C ALA A 193 -11.82 -5.94 -9.67
N LEU A 194 -11.37 -4.73 -9.30
CA LEU A 194 -9.94 -4.39 -9.33
C LEU A 194 -9.13 -5.17 -8.30
N LYS A 195 -9.70 -5.40 -7.12
CA LYS A 195 -9.08 -6.24 -6.07
C LYS A 195 -8.90 -7.68 -6.56
N SER A 196 -9.92 -8.25 -7.18
CA SER A 196 -9.88 -9.61 -7.74
C SER A 196 -8.83 -9.74 -8.85
N LEU A 197 -8.71 -8.74 -9.72
CA LEU A 197 -7.65 -8.69 -10.74
C LEU A 197 -6.25 -8.69 -10.12
N ALA A 198 -6.02 -7.92 -9.07
CA ALA A 198 -4.74 -7.89 -8.37
C ALA A 198 -4.38 -9.26 -7.78
N ILE A 199 -5.35 -9.98 -7.21
CA ILE A 199 -5.17 -11.34 -6.68
C ILE A 199 -4.80 -12.31 -7.81
N LEU A 200 -5.52 -12.29 -8.94
CA LEU A 200 -5.23 -13.18 -10.07
C LEU A 200 -3.81 -12.95 -10.64
N VAL A 201 -3.41 -11.70 -10.81
CA VAL A 201 -2.09 -11.34 -11.33
C VAL A 201 -0.97 -11.71 -10.34
N SER A 202 -1.24 -11.74 -9.04
CA SER A 202 -0.25 -12.07 -8.02
C SER A 202 0.23 -13.52 -8.11
N ILE A 203 -0.60 -14.46 -8.59
CA ILE A 203 -0.26 -15.88 -8.69
C ILE A 203 0.99 -16.13 -9.55
N PRO A 204 1.05 -15.70 -10.83
CA PRO A 204 2.28 -15.84 -11.62
C PRO A 204 3.45 -15.02 -11.05
N PHE A 205 3.19 -13.87 -10.45
CA PHE A 205 4.22 -13.06 -9.80
C PHE A 205 4.88 -13.78 -8.62
N MET A 206 4.14 -14.58 -7.86
CA MET A 206 4.69 -15.39 -6.77
C MET A 206 5.81 -16.31 -7.28
N PHE A 207 5.61 -16.98 -8.41
CA PHE A 207 6.64 -17.84 -9.00
C PHE A 207 7.85 -17.04 -9.45
N VAL A 208 7.63 -15.87 -10.09
CA VAL A 208 8.72 -14.98 -10.50
C VAL A 208 9.54 -14.52 -9.29
N MET A 209 8.90 -14.17 -8.18
CA MET A 209 9.58 -13.76 -6.95
C MET A 209 10.44 -14.88 -6.37
N ILE A 210 9.93 -16.11 -6.32
CA ILE A 210 10.73 -17.28 -5.87
C ILE A 210 12.00 -17.45 -6.74
N PHE A 211 11.86 -17.35 -8.06
CA PHE A 211 13.03 -17.42 -8.96
C PHE A 211 14.02 -16.27 -8.71
N MET A 212 13.53 -15.06 -8.51
CA MET A 212 14.38 -13.90 -8.20
C MET A 212 15.13 -14.09 -6.88
N GLU A 213 14.50 -14.63 -5.85
CA GLU A 213 15.16 -14.96 -4.58
C GLU A 213 16.27 -15.99 -4.75
N ILE A 214 16.01 -17.06 -5.48
CA ILE A 214 17.02 -18.10 -5.77
C ILE A 214 18.23 -17.47 -6.48
N VAL A 215 18.01 -16.63 -7.49
CA VAL A 215 19.07 -15.93 -8.22
C VAL A 215 19.85 -14.98 -7.30
N LEU A 216 19.15 -14.23 -6.44
CA LEU A 216 19.77 -13.33 -5.47
C LEU A 216 20.70 -14.09 -4.51
N PHE A 217 20.24 -15.19 -3.93
CA PHE A 217 21.08 -16.03 -3.06
C PHE A 217 22.31 -16.59 -3.79
N LYS A 218 22.16 -16.97 -5.05
CA LYS A 218 23.28 -17.42 -5.87
C LYS A 218 24.32 -16.32 -6.05
N TRP A 219 23.90 -15.11 -6.41
CA TRP A 219 24.80 -13.96 -6.58
C TRP A 219 25.50 -13.57 -5.28
N LEU A 220 24.78 -13.50 -4.18
CA LEU A 220 25.38 -13.20 -2.87
C LEU A 220 26.43 -14.24 -2.47
N ARG A 221 26.21 -15.52 -2.80
CA ARG A 221 27.18 -16.59 -2.54
C ARG A 221 28.41 -16.51 -3.44
N GLU A 222 28.27 -16.07 -4.68
CA GLU A 222 29.38 -15.86 -5.60
C GLU A 222 30.22 -14.65 -5.19
N ASP A 223 29.63 -13.55 -4.80
CA ASP A 223 30.32 -12.34 -4.34
C ASP A 223 31.03 -12.55 -2.99
N GLY A 224 30.47 -13.33 -2.08
CA GLY A 224 31.12 -13.68 -0.80
C GLY A 224 32.34 -14.63 -0.93
N LYS A 225 32.62 -15.12 -2.14
CA LYS A 225 33.80 -15.95 -2.44
C LYS A 225 34.97 -15.16 -3.08
N LYS A 226 34.71 -13.89 -3.44
CA LYS A 226 35.74 -12.94 -3.89
C LYS A 226 36.32 -12.15 -2.73
#